data_58a8f7042cd26375815964bdcef61318
#
_entry.id   58a8f7042cd26375815964bdcef61318
#
_cell.length_a   1.000
_cell.length_b   1.000
_cell.length_c   1.000
_cell.angle_alpha   90.00
_cell.angle_beta   90.00
_cell.angle_gamma   90.00
#
_symmetry.space_group_name_H-M   'P 1'
#
loop_
_entity.id
_entity.type
_entity.pdbx_description
1 polymer ?
#
loop_
_entity_poly.entity_id
_entity_poly.type
_entity_poly.pdbx_seq_one_letter_code
_entity_poly.pdbx_strand_id
1 'polypeptide(L)'
;MQSEQAEKLKRFAALIAEKNKQHNLSSAKTAKGLYENHINDCVQAFKKTKNTLRETVIDCGSGAGLPGLIWAILDTSKSFYTVDSTHKKTSFQKLAIRELGLKNVIAVNDRIENVALEQENTIVFKAFSSLKEGVISINKKNNHKNLLFLKKDDEKTKLKLNSSKNKPKS
;
A
#
# COMPACT_ATOMS: atom_id res chain seq x y z
N MET A 1 -19.14 3.42 1.10
CA MET A 1 -18.18 4.04 0.18
C MET A 1 -18.91 5.18 -0.51
N GLN A 2 -18.33 6.37 -0.48
CA GLN A 2 -18.94 7.56 -1.09
C GLN A 2 -18.85 7.47 -2.63
N SER A 3 -19.74 8.15 -3.35
CA SER A 3 -19.77 8.14 -4.83
C SER A 3 -18.44 8.56 -5.44
N GLU A 4 -17.82 9.62 -4.91
CA GLU A 4 -16.51 10.12 -5.38
C GLU A 4 -15.38 9.07 -5.22
N GLN A 5 -15.35 8.34 -4.10
CA GLN A 5 -14.37 7.28 -3.89
C GLN A 5 -14.54 6.16 -4.94
N ALA A 6 -15.78 5.78 -5.22
CA ALA A 6 -16.07 4.75 -6.22
C ALA A 6 -15.60 5.18 -7.62
N GLU A 7 -15.83 6.43 -8.00
CA GLU A 7 -15.35 6.97 -9.29
C GLU A 7 -13.82 7.01 -9.36
N LYS A 8 -13.13 7.44 -8.30
CA LYS A 8 -11.66 7.42 -8.25
C LYS A 8 -11.10 6.00 -8.37
N LEU A 9 -11.72 5.02 -7.73
CA LEU A 9 -11.30 3.61 -7.84
C LEU A 9 -11.48 3.06 -9.26
N LYS A 10 -12.59 3.36 -9.92
CA LYS A 10 -12.81 3.00 -11.34
C LYS A 10 -11.80 3.66 -12.25
N ARG A 11 -11.55 4.97 -12.06
CA ARG A 11 -10.55 5.71 -12.83
C ARG A 11 -9.15 5.13 -12.63
N PHE A 12 -8.80 4.76 -11.38
CA PHE A 12 -7.53 4.12 -11.08
C PHE A 12 -7.36 2.77 -11.81
N ALA A 13 -8.40 1.92 -11.81
CA ALA A 13 -8.39 0.68 -12.58
C ALA A 13 -8.16 0.92 -14.07
N ALA A 14 -8.81 1.93 -14.63
CA ALA A 14 -8.63 2.31 -16.05
C ALA A 14 -7.20 2.79 -16.33
N LEU A 15 -6.60 3.60 -15.46
CA LEU A 15 -5.21 4.06 -15.58
C LEU A 15 -4.21 2.90 -15.56
N ILE A 16 -4.39 1.94 -14.64
CA ILE A 16 -3.54 0.75 -14.58
C ILE A 16 -3.68 -0.04 -15.89
N ALA A 17 -4.91 -0.30 -16.36
CA ALA A 17 -5.14 -1.08 -17.58
C ALA A 17 -4.54 -0.41 -18.82
N GLU A 18 -4.63 0.93 -18.92
CA GLU A 18 -4.05 1.71 -20.00
C GLU A 18 -2.52 1.58 -20.02
N LYS A 19 -1.88 1.79 -18.88
CA LYS A 19 -0.42 1.78 -18.76
C LYS A 19 0.19 0.38 -18.68
N ASN A 20 -0.61 -0.61 -18.31
CA ASN A 20 -0.14 -2.00 -18.18
C ASN A 20 0.36 -2.58 -19.50
N LYS A 21 -0.18 -2.11 -20.64
CA LYS A 21 0.26 -2.50 -21.99
C LYS A 21 1.74 -2.19 -22.23
N GLN A 22 2.28 -1.16 -21.55
CA GLN A 22 3.66 -0.68 -21.71
C GLN A 22 4.59 -1.04 -20.55
N HIS A 23 4.04 -1.27 -19.35
CA HIS A 23 4.84 -1.28 -18.12
C HIS A 23 4.72 -2.52 -17.23
N ASN A 24 3.89 -3.51 -17.59
CA ASN A 24 3.66 -4.72 -16.80
C ASN A 24 3.38 -4.44 -15.31
N LEU A 25 2.46 -3.51 -15.06
CA LEU A 25 2.11 -3.05 -13.70
C LEU A 25 1.29 -4.08 -12.91
N SER A 26 0.55 -4.94 -13.61
CA SER A 26 -0.34 -5.94 -13.03
C SER A 26 -0.50 -7.14 -13.97
N SER A 27 -0.80 -8.30 -13.40
CA SER A 27 -1.16 -9.51 -14.14
C SER A 27 -2.54 -9.41 -14.81
N ALA A 28 -3.46 -8.60 -14.28
CA ALA A 28 -4.76 -8.37 -14.88
C ALA A 28 -4.67 -7.40 -16.08
N LYS A 29 -5.24 -7.82 -17.21
CA LYS A 29 -5.11 -7.09 -18.48
C LYS A 29 -6.23 -6.08 -18.76
N THR A 30 -7.33 -6.14 -18.01
CA THR A 30 -8.51 -5.28 -18.22
C THR A 30 -8.83 -4.49 -16.97
N ALA A 31 -9.44 -3.29 -17.15
CA ALA A 31 -9.88 -2.47 -16.03
C ALA A 31 -10.91 -3.20 -15.13
N LYS A 32 -11.81 -3.97 -15.75
CA LYS A 32 -12.79 -4.79 -15.02
C LYS A 32 -12.11 -5.85 -14.16
N GLY A 33 -11.19 -6.64 -14.74
CA GLY A 33 -10.45 -7.66 -14.01
C GLY A 33 -9.57 -7.09 -12.90
N LEU A 34 -8.96 -5.91 -13.12
CA LEU A 34 -8.23 -5.18 -12.08
C LEU A 34 -9.14 -4.77 -10.93
N TYR A 35 -10.31 -4.24 -11.25
CA TYR A 35 -11.28 -3.81 -10.23
C TYR A 35 -11.78 -5.00 -9.40
N GLU A 36 -12.22 -6.06 -10.06
CA GLU A 36 -12.80 -7.23 -9.42
C GLU A 36 -11.80 -8.03 -8.58
N ASN A 37 -10.57 -8.22 -9.07
CA ASN A 37 -9.59 -9.12 -8.45
C ASN A 37 -8.55 -8.42 -7.55
N HIS A 38 -8.22 -7.15 -7.83
CA HIS A 38 -7.15 -6.46 -7.11
C HIS A 38 -7.64 -5.29 -6.28
N ILE A 39 -8.50 -4.43 -6.84
CA ILE A 39 -9.01 -3.26 -6.13
C ILE A 39 -9.96 -3.69 -5.03
N ASN A 40 -10.91 -4.59 -5.32
CA ASN A 40 -11.82 -5.10 -4.31
C ASN A 40 -11.11 -5.80 -3.16
N ASP A 41 -10.06 -6.58 -3.42
CA ASP A 41 -9.25 -7.21 -2.37
C ASP A 41 -8.63 -6.15 -1.45
N CYS A 42 -8.09 -5.07 -2.02
CA CYS A 42 -7.52 -3.97 -1.23
C CYS A 42 -8.59 -3.21 -0.43
N VAL A 43 -9.79 -3.02 -0.99
CA VAL A 43 -10.93 -2.42 -0.28
C VAL A 43 -11.37 -3.28 0.89
N GLN A 44 -11.48 -4.60 0.70
CA GLN A 44 -11.84 -5.53 1.77
C GLN A 44 -10.76 -5.58 2.86
N ALA A 45 -9.48 -5.60 2.47
CA ALA A 45 -8.36 -5.53 3.41
C ALA A 45 -8.44 -4.24 4.24
N PHE A 46 -8.70 -3.08 3.61
CA PHE A 46 -8.88 -1.81 4.32
C PHE A 46 -9.99 -1.88 5.35
N LYS A 47 -11.18 -2.35 4.97
CA LYS A 47 -12.33 -2.47 5.89
C LYS A 47 -12.00 -3.29 7.14
N LYS A 48 -11.20 -4.36 6.98
CA LYS A 48 -10.80 -5.24 8.09
C LYS A 48 -9.72 -4.63 8.98
N THR A 49 -8.88 -3.74 8.44
CA THR A 49 -7.66 -3.30 9.12
C THR A 49 -7.64 -1.83 9.49
N LYS A 50 -8.54 -1.00 8.96
CA LYS A 50 -8.53 0.46 9.13
C LYS A 50 -8.39 0.94 10.58
N ASN A 51 -8.99 0.23 11.54
CA ASN A 51 -8.93 0.59 12.96
C ASN A 51 -7.58 0.26 13.62
N THR A 52 -6.71 -0.47 12.95
CA THR A 52 -5.35 -0.81 13.43
C THR A 52 -4.27 0.04 12.78
N LEU A 53 -4.62 0.81 11.74
CA LEU A 53 -3.67 1.68 11.05
C LEU A 53 -3.34 2.90 11.89
N ARG A 54 -2.06 3.27 11.92
CA ARG A 54 -1.61 4.55 12.44
C ARG A 54 -1.97 5.68 11.48
N GLU A 55 -1.78 6.93 11.91
CA GLU A 55 -2.00 8.11 11.07
C GLU A 55 -1.11 8.11 9.82
N THR A 56 0.07 7.53 9.93
CA THR A 56 0.99 7.34 8.82
C THR A 56 1.07 5.86 8.44
N VAL A 57 0.92 5.58 7.15
CA VAL A 57 0.95 4.23 6.59
C VAL A 57 1.96 4.15 5.46
N ILE A 58 2.85 3.16 5.50
CA ILE A 58 3.84 2.89 4.47
C ILE A 58 3.45 1.60 3.74
N ASP A 59 3.18 1.68 2.46
CA ASP A 59 2.95 0.53 1.58
C ASP A 59 4.28 0.11 0.95
N CYS A 60 4.83 -1.00 1.41
CA CYS A 60 6.14 -1.49 1.02
C CYS A 60 6.05 -2.44 -0.17
N GLY A 61 6.78 -2.12 -1.24
CA GLY A 61 6.73 -2.86 -2.49
C GLY A 61 5.39 -2.65 -3.20
N SER A 62 4.93 -1.41 -3.24
CA SER A 62 3.58 -1.02 -3.65
C SER A 62 3.24 -1.33 -5.12
N GLY A 63 4.23 -1.59 -5.97
CA GLY A 63 4.00 -1.95 -7.36
C GLY A 63 3.22 -0.87 -8.13
N ALA A 64 2.03 -1.20 -8.60
CA ALA A 64 1.10 -0.25 -9.21
C ALA A 64 0.45 0.71 -8.20
N GLY A 65 0.87 0.71 -6.93
CA GLY A 65 0.28 1.50 -5.86
C GLY A 65 -0.81 0.76 -5.07
N LEU A 66 -0.70 -0.55 -4.97
CA LEU A 66 -1.67 -1.44 -4.34
C LEU A 66 -1.09 -2.08 -3.06
N PRO A 67 -1.65 -1.84 -1.87
CA PRO A 67 -2.94 -1.20 -1.59
C PRO A 67 -2.87 0.31 -1.33
N GLY A 68 -1.70 0.93 -1.24
CA GLY A 68 -1.50 2.28 -0.71
C GLY A 68 -2.34 3.38 -1.36
N LEU A 69 -2.41 3.45 -2.71
CA LEU A 69 -3.23 4.45 -3.40
C LEU A 69 -4.74 4.22 -3.18
N ILE A 70 -5.16 2.95 -3.11
CA ILE A 70 -6.57 2.64 -2.83
C ILE A 70 -6.94 3.10 -1.42
N TRP A 71 -6.09 2.84 -0.44
CA TRP A 71 -6.34 3.24 0.94
C TRP A 71 -6.31 4.75 1.11
N ALA A 72 -5.45 5.46 0.36
CA ALA A 72 -5.44 6.92 0.31
C ALA A 72 -6.74 7.51 -0.28
N ILE A 73 -7.37 6.82 -1.25
CA ILE A 73 -8.69 7.20 -1.76
C ILE A 73 -9.77 6.98 -0.70
N LEU A 74 -9.68 5.89 0.06
CA LEU A 74 -10.70 5.50 1.04
C LEU A 74 -10.64 6.28 2.34
N ASP A 75 -9.46 6.77 2.73
CA ASP A 75 -9.25 7.50 3.98
C ASP A 75 -8.34 8.71 3.76
N THR A 76 -8.95 9.86 3.63
CA THR A 76 -8.23 11.15 3.43
C THR A 76 -7.69 11.75 4.73
N SER A 77 -8.02 11.17 5.88
CA SER A 77 -7.55 11.65 7.18
C SER A 77 -6.13 11.16 7.51
N LYS A 78 -5.64 10.12 6.85
CA LYS A 78 -4.31 9.53 7.06
C LYS A 78 -3.34 9.90 5.96
N SER A 79 -2.05 9.85 6.28
CA SER A 79 -0.95 10.05 5.35
C SER A 79 -0.40 8.71 4.87
N PHE A 80 -0.22 8.56 3.57
CA PHE A 80 0.28 7.35 2.95
C PHE A 80 1.61 7.59 2.24
N TYR A 81 2.47 6.58 2.29
CA TYR A 81 3.70 6.51 1.50
C TYR A 81 3.69 5.20 0.74
N THR A 82 3.77 5.27 -0.59
CA THR A 82 3.93 4.09 -1.43
C THR A 82 5.41 3.98 -1.81
N VAL A 83 6.05 2.89 -1.42
CA VAL A 83 7.50 2.69 -1.60
C VAL A 83 7.73 1.54 -2.57
N ASP A 84 8.46 1.81 -3.65
CA ASP A 84 8.92 0.80 -4.60
C ASP A 84 10.26 1.20 -5.20
N SER A 85 11.18 0.26 -5.32
CA SER A 85 12.52 0.50 -5.88
C SER A 85 12.51 0.66 -7.42
N THR A 86 11.43 0.27 -8.08
CA THR A 86 11.32 0.31 -9.53
C THR A 86 10.81 1.67 -10.02
N HIS A 87 11.68 2.43 -10.68
CA HIS A 87 11.37 3.78 -11.17
C HIS A 87 10.11 3.84 -12.05
N LYS A 88 9.90 2.87 -12.97
CA LYS A 88 8.70 2.83 -13.81
C LYS A 88 7.41 2.74 -13.00
N LYS A 89 7.41 1.96 -11.92
CA LYS A 89 6.26 1.78 -11.04
C LYS A 89 5.96 3.05 -10.26
N THR A 90 6.98 3.66 -9.68
CA THR A 90 6.80 4.91 -8.93
C THR A 90 6.46 6.10 -9.81
N SER A 91 6.96 6.15 -11.05
CA SER A 91 6.54 7.14 -12.05
C SER A 91 5.05 6.99 -12.39
N PHE A 92 4.57 5.76 -12.55
CA PHE A 92 3.14 5.50 -12.72
C PHE A 92 2.33 5.92 -11.48
N GLN A 93 2.80 5.62 -10.28
CA GLN A 93 2.13 6.03 -9.04
C GLN A 93 2.01 7.56 -8.95
N LYS A 94 3.08 8.29 -9.27
CA LYS A 94 3.06 9.77 -9.31
C LYS A 94 2.05 10.30 -10.32
N LEU A 95 1.95 9.67 -11.50
CA LEU A 95 0.93 9.99 -12.50
C LEU A 95 -0.47 9.77 -11.92
N ALA A 96 -0.73 8.58 -11.34
CA ALA A 96 -2.02 8.24 -10.78
C ALA A 96 -2.43 9.17 -9.63
N ILE A 97 -1.50 9.52 -8.72
CA ILE A 97 -1.73 10.48 -7.64
C ILE A 97 -2.22 11.82 -8.19
N ARG A 98 -1.56 12.33 -9.24
CA ARG A 98 -1.95 13.59 -9.90
C ARG A 98 -3.31 13.48 -10.57
N GLU A 99 -3.53 12.45 -11.39
CA GLU A 99 -4.77 12.23 -12.14
C GLU A 99 -6.00 12.04 -11.24
N LEU A 100 -5.80 11.45 -10.06
CA LEU A 100 -6.87 11.20 -9.08
C LEU A 100 -7.01 12.35 -8.07
N GLY A 101 -6.15 13.36 -8.13
CA GLY A 101 -6.17 14.50 -7.22
C GLY A 101 -5.93 14.12 -5.75
N LEU A 102 -5.07 13.11 -5.49
CA LEU A 102 -4.78 12.67 -4.13
C LEU A 102 -3.76 13.61 -3.48
N LYS A 103 -4.07 14.09 -2.26
CA LYS A 103 -3.22 15.03 -1.52
C LYS A 103 -2.56 14.41 -0.29
N ASN A 104 -2.95 13.21 0.07
CA ASN A 104 -2.57 12.52 1.29
C ASN A 104 -1.65 11.32 1.04
N VAL A 105 -1.02 11.23 -0.13
CA VAL A 105 -0.09 10.15 -0.47
C VAL A 105 1.11 10.65 -1.26
N ILE A 106 2.27 10.07 -0.95
CA ILE A 106 3.56 10.35 -1.61
C ILE A 106 4.13 9.04 -2.15
N ALA A 107 4.50 9.01 -3.44
CA ALA A 107 5.21 7.89 -4.04
C ALA A 107 6.73 8.09 -3.91
N VAL A 108 7.39 7.13 -3.26
CA VAL A 108 8.83 7.13 -2.97
C VAL A 108 9.52 6.08 -3.83
N ASN A 109 10.49 6.52 -4.64
CA ASN A 109 11.31 5.61 -5.43
C ASN A 109 12.58 5.27 -4.66
N ASP A 110 12.49 4.29 -3.79
CA ASP A 110 13.61 3.81 -3.00
C ASP A 110 13.32 2.39 -2.49
N ARG A 111 14.32 1.78 -1.86
CA ARG A 111 14.18 0.55 -1.10
C ARG A 111 13.68 0.87 0.29
N ILE A 112 12.87 0.00 0.87
CA ILE A 112 12.32 0.18 2.23
C ILE A 112 13.43 0.30 3.29
N GLU A 113 14.59 -0.29 3.05
CA GLU A 113 15.78 -0.20 3.92
C GLU A 113 16.28 1.23 4.09
N ASN A 114 16.04 2.09 3.11
CA ASN A 114 16.47 3.50 3.12
C ASN A 114 15.38 4.42 3.68
N VAL A 115 14.14 3.93 3.83
CA VAL A 115 13.01 4.74 4.30
C VAL A 115 12.97 4.73 5.80
N ALA A 116 13.16 5.90 6.41
CA ALA A 116 13.05 6.10 7.85
C ALA A 116 12.10 7.26 8.12
N LEU A 117 10.96 6.98 8.74
CA LEU A 117 10.02 7.98 9.21
C LEU A 117 10.03 8.03 10.73
N GLU A 118 10.18 9.23 11.28
CA GLU A 118 10.15 9.46 12.74
C GLU A 118 8.75 9.32 13.32
N GLN A 119 7.72 9.66 12.51
CA GLN A 119 6.33 9.51 12.93
C GLN A 119 5.98 8.03 13.15
N GLU A 120 5.16 7.78 14.16
CA GLU A 120 4.60 6.45 14.38
C GLU A 120 3.82 6.00 13.14
N ASN A 121 4.16 4.84 12.62
CA ASN A 121 3.60 4.36 11.38
C ASN A 121 3.21 2.88 11.39
N THR A 122 2.38 2.50 10.42
CA THR A 122 2.08 1.12 10.07
C THR A 122 2.77 0.81 8.75
N ILE A 123 3.55 -0.26 8.69
CA ILE A 123 4.11 -0.75 7.42
C ILE A 123 3.26 -1.91 6.91
N VAL A 124 2.86 -1.81 5.66
CA VAL A 124 2.02 -2.80 4.96
C VAL A 124 2.85 -3.49 3.90
N PHE A 125 2.75 -4.83 3.87
CA PHE A 125 3.33 -5.68 2.85
C PHE A 125 2.22 -6.46 2.16
N LYS A 126 2.13 -6.34 0.83
CA LYS A 126 1.23 -7.14 0.00
C LYS A 126 2.05 -8.06 -0.89
N ALA A 127 1.67 -9.36 -0.90
CA ALA A 127 2.32 -10.38 -1.75
C ALA A 127 3.84 -10.55 -1.54
N PHE A 128 4.33 -10.31 -0.33
CA PHE A 128 5.71 -10.62 0.02
C PHE A 128 5.90 -12.14 0.17
N SER A 129 7.03 -12.65 -0.32
CA SER A 129 7.34 -14.09 -0.33
C SER A 129 7.49 -14.66 1.08
N SER A 130 8.00 -13.87 2.02
CA SER A 130 8.08 -14.28 3.43
C SER A 130 7.97 -13.10 4.40
N LEU A 131 7.41 -13.39 5.60
CA LEU A 131 7.38 -12.46 6.74
C LEU A 131 8.79 -12.05 7.17
N LYS A 132 9.74 -12.98 7.11
CA LYS A 132 11.12 -12.73 7.53
C LYS A 132 11.80 -11.69 6.64
N GLU A 133 11.68 -11.83 5.34
CA GLU A 133 12.31 -10.90 4.38
C GLU A 133 11.74 -9.49 4.52
N GLY A 134 10.41 -9.36 4.67
CA GLY A 134 9.77 -8.08 4.89
C GLY A 134 10.28 -7.38 6.16
N VAL A 135 10.38 -8.11 7.28
CA VAL A 135 10.82 -7.55 8.56
C VAL A 135 12.31 -7.20 8.56
N ILE A 136 13.15 -8.04 7.95
CA ILE A 136 14.60 -7.79 7.87
C ILE A 136 14.93 -6.57 7.03
N SER A 137 14.11 -6.28 6.01
CA SER A 137 14.34 -5.15 5.11
C SER A 137 13.96 -3.79 5.70
N ILE A 138 13.24 -3.73 6.82
CA ILE A 138 12.83 -2.45 7.39
C ILE A 138 14.02 -1.72 8.00
N ASN A 139 14.14 -0.42 7.67
CA ASN A 139 15.14 0.44 8.29
C ASN A 139 14.94 0.47 9.82
N LYS A 140 16.01 0.19 10.57
CA LYS A 140 15.98 0.18 12.04
C LYS A 140 15.63 1.53 12.68
N LYS A 141 15.83 2.63 11.95
CA LYS A 141 15.46 3.98 12.38
C LYS A 141 13.98 4.30 12.13
N ASN A 142 13.25 3.44 11.41
CA ASN A 142 11.84 3.64 11.16
C ASN A 142 11.03 3.39 12.42
N ASN A 143 10.21 4.36 12.83
CA ASN A 143 9.36 4.27 14.03
C ASN A 143 8.05 3.51 13.73
N HIS A 144 8.16 2.29 13.20
CA HIS A 144 6.98 1.47 12.98
C HIS A 144 6.42 0.91 14.29
N LYS A 145 5.11 0.92 14.41
CA LYS A 145 4.38 0.33 15.55
C LYS A 145 3.62 -0.92 15.15
N ASN A 146 3.14 -0.97 13.92
CA ASN A 146 2.37 -2.08 13.39
C ASN A 146 3.00 -2.58 12.08
N LEU A 147 3.04 -3.90 11.91
CA LEU A 147 3.37 -4.55 10.66
C LEU A 147 2.15 -5.33 10.18
N LEU A 148 1.72 -5.05 8.98
CA LEU A 148 0.54 -5.64 8.36
C LEU A 148 0.94 -6.41 7.11
N PHE A 149 0.68 -7.71 7.10
CA PHE A 149 0.97 -8.59 5.96
C PHE A 149 -0.33 -9.03 5.32
N LEU A 150 -0.57 -8.54 4.12
CA LEU A 150 -1.72 -8.94 3.31
C LEU A 150 -1.32 -10.16 2.48
N LYS A 151 -1.84 -11.32 2.84
CA LYS A 151 -1.69 -12.53 2.04
C LYS A 151 -2.90 -12.70 1.14
N LYS A 152 -2.66 -13.18 -0.08
CA LYS A 152 -3.71 -13.70 -0.93
C LYS A 152 -4.03 -15.10 -0.39
N ASP A 153 -5.02 -15.20 0.47
CA ASP A 153 -5.50 -16.47 1.00
C ASP A 153 -6.96 -16.67 0.69
N ASP A 154 -7.24 -17.88 0.30
CA ASP A 154 -8.58 -18.35 0.04
C ASP A 154 -9.45 -18.39 1.30
N GLU A 155 -8.97 -18.04 2.49
CA GLU A 155 -9.84 -17.99 3.68
C GLU A 155 -9.44 -17.11 4.88
N LYS A 156 -8.23 -16.56 5.05
CA LYS A 156 -7.94 -15.75 6.28
C LYS A 156 -6.81 -14.75 6.09
N THR A 157 -7.13 -13.47 6.05
CA THR A 157 -6.17 -12.41 6.35
C THR A 157 -5.71 -12.56 7.80
N LYS A 158 -4.55 -13.18 8.04
CA LYS A 158 -3.98 -13.27 9.38
C LYS A 158 -3.28 -11.96 9.73
N LEU A 159 -3.93 -11.16 10.55
CA LEU A 159 -3.29 -10.08 11.28
C LEU A 159 -2.28 -10.67 12.27
N LYS A 160 -0.98 -10.49 12.04
CA LYS A 160 0.02 -10.60 13.09
C LYS A 160 0.41 -9.19 13.53
N LEU A 161 -0.20 -8.75 14.61
CA LEU A 161 0.22 -7.59 15.36
C LEU A 161 1.45 -7.99 16.18
N ASN A 162 2.65 -7.66 15.72
CA ASN A 162 3.85 -7.69 16.56
C ASN A 162 4.01 -6.31 17.21
N SER A 163 3.44 -6.13 18.38
CA SER A 163 3.86 -5.06 19.27
C SER A 163 5.27 -5.40 19.76
N SER A 164 6.29 -4.74 19.23
CA SER A 164 7.62 -4.79 19.82
C SER A 164 7.54 -4.11 21.19
N LYS A 165 7.51 -4.93 22.25
CA LYS A 165 7.76 -4.46 23.62
C LYS A 165 9.22 -4.02 23.70
N ASN A 166 9.50 -2.75 23.52
CA ASN A 166 10.70 -2.15 24.03
C ASN A 166 10.57 -2.11 25.55
N LYS A 167 11.13 -3.09 26.27
CA LYS A 167 11.43 -2.94 27.68
C LYS A 167 12.55 -1.90 27.80
N PRO A 168 12.39 -0.87 28.63
CA PRO A 168 13.51 -0.03 29.00
C PRO A 168 14.52 -0.89 29.74
N LYS A 169 15.77 -0.88 29.30
CA LYS A 169 16.87 -1.40 30.09
C LYS A 169 17.06 -0.45 31.28
N SER A 170 16.80 -0.97 32.43
CA SER A 170 17.23 -0.41 33.72
C SER A 170 18.75 -0.33 33.78
#